data_d621fdeea39865f9cb4b34e87d4faa3c
#
_entry.id   d621fdeea39865f9cb4b34e87d4faa3c
#
_cell.length_a   1.000
_cell.length_b   1.000
_cell.length_c   1.000
_cell.angle_alpha   90.00
_cell.angle_beta   90.00
_cell.angle_gamma   90.00
#
_symmetry.space_group_name_H-M   'P 1'
#
loop_
_entity.id
_entity.type
_entity.pdbx_description
1 polymer ?
#
loop_
_entity_poly.entity_id
_entity_poly.type
_entity_poly.pdbx_seq_one_letter_code
_entity_poly.pdbx_strand_id
1 'polypeptide(L)'
;MKALLIVWKKELTEFVRDRRTFALTLLFGPLLAPLLFMGLTSIGESKAKEQMEKPLQVAIVGAEHAPSLVAWLAGQGIERKDVENPEAAILAQDEDAYLSIDEGFAEDWRAGTPAVVEIVHDSTRRDSGIPVRRIERALELYGQQVGALRLVARGINPGIASPVAVSRKDISTPEARGTGLATMMLPYLLIMFAFLGCMPLVVDATAGERERQSLEPLLATPARRGAIVSGKIAACVCVGVVALLLTLLAFKGGAHFSPGIGKQMAVDWNAMALLLLVLLPMVFLGATLLTWIASAAKSVKEAQSYTSVLVLLPMIPTMLLMISPVKNQLWMFAVPFLAQNQMLLKVIRSEPISAEQWAVYLAAGFGLAAVLWFAGVRRYHQEKLAVSS
;
A
#
# COMPACT_ATOMS: atom_id res chain seq x y z
N MET A 1 -6.69 -19.32 36.28
CA MET A 1 -7.63 -18.43 35.56
C MET A 1 -7.89 -17.11 36.28
N LYS A 2 -8.19 -17.07 37.58
CA LYS A 2 -8.46 -15.81 38.32
C LYS A 2 -7.33 -14.77 38.22
N ALA A 3 -6.07 -15.16 38.41
CA ALA A 3 -4.93 -14.24 38.35
C ALA A 3 -4.75 -13.61 36.92
N LEU A 4 -4.92 -14.38 35.85
CA LEU A 4 -4.89 -13.87 34.48
C LEU A 4 -5.93 -12.77 34.26
N LEU A 5 -7.18 -13.02 34.68
CA LEU A 5 -8.27 -12.06 34.53
C LEU A 5 -8.03 -10.76 35.35
N ILE A 6 -7.45 -10.91 36.55
CA ILE A 6 -7.12 -9.75 37.39
C ILE A 6 -6.06 -8.89 36.70
N VAL A 7 -4.98 -9.49 36.21
CA VAL A 7 -3.92 -8.76 35.48
C VAL A 7 -4.48 -8.14 34.21
N TRP A 8 -5.23 -8.89 33.39
CA TRP A 8 -5.88 -8.38 32.19
C TRP A 8 -6.74 -7.15 32.48
N LYS A 9 -7.60 -7.22 33.52
CA LYS A 9 -8.45 -6.10 33.92
C LYS A 9 -7.65 -4.91 34.41
N LYS A 10 -6.55 -5.15 35.19
CA LYS A 10 -5.64 -4.12 35.65
C LYS A 10 -5.03 -3.37 34.48
N GLU A 11 -4.40 -4.08 33.54
CA GLU A 11 -3.75 -3.47 32.37
C GLU A 11 -4.71 -2.64 31.51
N LEU A 12 -5.94 -3.16 31.24
CA LEU A 12 -6.95 -2.41 30.51
C LEU A 12 -7.43 -1.17 31.28
N THR A 13 -7.56 -1.26 32.59
CA THR A 13 -7.99 -0.11 33.43
C THR A 13 -6.92 0.98 33.45
N GLU A 14 -5.64 0.61 33.57
CA GLU A 14 -4.52 1.53 33.50
C GLU A 14 -4.42 2.20 32.13
N PHE A 15 -4.57 1.42 31.04
CA PHE A 15 -4.58 1.93 29.68
C PHE A 15 -5.69 2.96 29.43
N VAL A 16 -6.91 2.68 29.90
CA VAL A 16 -8.06 3.61 29.74
C VAL A 16 -7.87 4.89 30.58
N ARG A 17 -7.21 4.78 31.74
CA ARG A 17 -6.91 5.94 32.61
C ARG A 17 -5.83 6.85 32.04
N ASP A 18 -4.86 6.31 31.31
CA ASP A 18 -3.88 7.10 30.57
C ASP A 18 -4.48 7.65 29.29
N ARG A 19 -5.16 8.79 29.42
CA ARG A 19 -5.85 9.46 28.30
C ARG A 19 -4.94 9.73 27.11
N ARG A 20 -3.66 10.00 27.34
CA ARG A 20 -2.69 10.29 26.27
C ARG A 20 -2.39 9.04 25.45
N THR A 21 -1.97 7.97 26.11
CA THR A 21 -1.65 6.69 25.44
C THR A 21 -2.91 6.10 24.81
N PHE A 22 -4.07 6.18 25.46
CA PHE A 22 -5.36 5.77 24.93
C PHE A 22 -5.69 6.50 23.62
N ALA A 23 -5.62 7.85 23.63
CA ALA A 23 -5.92 8.65 22.44
C ALA A 23 -4.94 8.38 21.30
N LEU A 24 -3.64 8.31 21.57
CA LEU A 24 -2.62 8.03 20.56
C LEU A 24 -2.81 6.63 19.95
N THR A 25 -3.14 5.63 20.76
CA THR A 25 -3.26 4.24 20.31
C THR A 25 -4.55 3.97 19.57
N LEU A 26 -5.69 4.47 20.04
CA LEU A 26 -7.00 4.14 19.50
C LEU A 26 -7.63 5.21 18.61
N LEU A 27 -7.24 6.48 18.74
CA LEU A 27 -7.81 7.55 17.93
C LEU A 27 -6.84 7.99 16.83
N PHE A 28 -5.62 8.43 17.21
CA PHE A 28 -4.70 8.99 16.21
C PHE A 28 -4.17 7.93 15.25
N GLY A 29 -3.62 6.82 15.72
CA GLY A 29 -3.08 5.78 14.87
C GLY A 29 -4.12 5.21 13.91
N PRO A 30 -5.19 4.59 14.43
CA PRO A 30 -6.22 3.95 13.61
C PRO A 30 -7.03 4.87 12.71
N LEU A 31 -7.24 6.14 13.08
CA LEU A 31 -8.08 7.06 12.32
C LEU A 31 -7.27 7.95 11.39
N LEU A 32 -6.18 8.55 11.89
CA LEU A 32 -5.44 9.55 11.14
C LEU A 32 -4.74 8.95 9.91
N ALA A 33 -4.11 7.79 10.05
CA ALA A 33 -3.34 7.21 8.96
C ALA A 33 -4.22 6.73 7.79
N PRO A 34 -5.37 6.03 7.99
CA PRO A 34 -6.33 5.77 6.92
C PRO A 34 -6.85 7.04 6.24
N LEU A 35 -7.20 8.07 7.02
CA LEU A 35 -7.70 9.34 6.48
C LEU A 35 -6.65 10.07 5.65
N LEU A 36 -5.40 10.14 6.13
CA LEU A 36 -4.28 10.72 5.37
C LEU A 36 -4.01 9.93 4.09
N PHE A 37 -3.98 8.60 4.18
CA PHE A 37 -3.78 7.73 3.02
C PHE A 37 -4.85 7.96 1.96
N MET A 38 -6.13 7.98 2.36
CA MET A 38 -7.24 8.22 1.43
C MET A 38 -7.22 9.64 0.87
N GLY A 39 -6.89 10.63 1.69
CA GLY A 39 -6.74 12.02 1.23
C GLY A 39 -5.64 12.16 0.18
N LEU A 40 -4.45 11.62 0.43
CA LEU A 40 -3.33 11.66 -0.50
C LEU A 40 -3.62 10.92 -1.81
N THR A 41 -4.24 9.73 -1.72
CA THR A 41 -4.60 8.96 -2.91
C THR A 41 -5.70 9.65 -3.72
N SER A 42 -6.68 10.28 -3.08
CA SER A 42 -7.74 11.06 -3.73
C SER A 42 -7.17 12.29 -4.46
N ILE A 43 -6.23 13.00 -3.84
CA ILE A 43 -5.53 14.12 -4.50
C ILE A 43 -4.74 13.63 -5.72
N GLY A 44 -4.04 12.49 -5.59
CA GLY A 44 -3.29 11.89 -6.70
C GLY A 44 -4.19 11.51 -7.88
N GLU A 45 -5.35 10.88 -7.63
CA GLU A 45 -6.33 10.55 -8.67
C GLU A 45 -6.92 11.80 -9.33
N SER A 46 -7.29 12.79 -8.53
CA SER A 46 -7.85 14.04 -9.05
C SER A 46 -6.86 14.76 -9.97
N LYS A 47 -5.59 14.83 -9.58
CA LYS A 47 -4.52 15.38 -10.42
C LYS A 47 -4.31 14.57 -11.70
N ALA A 48 -4.26 13.24 -11.60
CA ALA A 48 -4.09 12.38 -12.77
C ALA A 48 -5.27 12.52 -13.75
N LYS A 49 -6.51 12.61 -13.23
CA LYS A 49 -7.70 12.85 -14.03
C LYS A 49 -7.67 14.22 -14.69
N GLU A 50 -7.30 15.25 -13.94
CA GLU A 50 -7.15 16.61 -14.44
C GLU A 50 -6.11 16.69 -15.58
N GLN A 51 -4.96 16.00 -15.44
CA GLN A 51 -3.95 15.90 -16.49
C GLN A 51 -4.43 15.13 -17.74
N MET A 52 -5.38 14.19 -17.57
CA MET A 52 -5.97 13.49 -18.72
C MET A 52 -7.04 14.31 -19.45
N GLU A 53 -7.81 15.12 -18.74
CA GLU A 53 -8.96 15.86 -19.27
C GLU A 53 -8.60 17.27 -19.77
N LYS A 54 -7.62 17.92 -19.17
CA LYS A 54 -7.17 19.26 -19.60
C LYS A 54 -6.49 19.22 -20.98
N PRO A 55 -6.69 20.25 -21.81
CA PRO A 55 -5.86 20.44 -23.01
C PRO A 55 -4.38 20.41 -22.63
N LEU A 56 -3.61 19.60 -23.33
CA LEU A 56 -2.19 19.50 -23.14
C LEU A 56 -1.48 20.53 -24.01
N GLN A 57 -0.79 21.46 -23.38
CA GLN A 57 0.02 22.46 -24.10
C GLN A 57 1.43 21.89 -24.29
N VAL A 58 1.89 21.83 -25.55
CA VAL A 58 3.18 21.22 -25.93
C VAL A 58 3.92 22.15 -26.88
N ALA A 59 5.20 22.35 -26.62
CA ALA A 59 6.06 23.03 -27.59
C ALA A 59 6.24 22.12 -28.82
N ILE A 60 6.03 22.66 -30.03
CA ILE A 60 6.21 21.93 -31.28
C ILE A 60 7.23 22.69 -32.15
N VAL A 61 8.44 22.15 -32.20
CA VAL A 61 9.52 22.64 -33.05
C VAL A 61 9.32 22.10 -34.46
N GLY A 62 9.44 22.93 -35.50
CA GLY A 62 9.21 22.53 -36.89
C GLY A 62 7.73 22.33 -37.23
N ALA A 63 6.81 22.99 -36.52
CA ALA A 63 5.36 22.91 -36.74
C ALA A 63 4.94 23.25 -38.20
N GLU A 64 5.71 24.11 -38.85
CA GLU A 64 5.55 24.52 -40.25
C GLU A 64 5.74 23.39 -41.25
N HIS A 65 6.52 22.36 -40.92
CA HIS A 65 6.77 21.21 -41.77
C HIS A 65 5.59 20.21 -41.81
N ALA A 66 4.69 20.24 -40.79
CA ALA A 66 3.57 19.33 -40.65
C ALA A 66 2.26 20.01 -40.19
N PRO A 67 1.70 20.99 -40.91
CA PRO A 67 0.54 21.76 -40.45
C PRO A 67 -0.72 20.90 -40.26
N SER A 68 -0.90 19.85 -41.06
CA SER A 68 -2.03 18.91 -40.91
C SER A 68 -1.92 18.05 -39.65
N LEU A 69 -0.71 17.67 -39.25
CA LEU A 69 -0.46 16.95 -38.00
C LEU A 69 -0.73 17.86 -36.79
N VAL A 70 -0.26 19.12 -36.83
CA VAL A 70 -0.49 20.09 -35.76
C VAL A 70 -2.00 20.36 -35.60
N ALA A 71 -2.73 20.53 -36.68
CA ALA A 71 -4.19 20.68 -36.64
C ALA A 71 -4.92 19.45 -36.08
N TRP A 72 -4.43 18.24 -36.43
CA TRP A 72 -4.93 17.00 -35.86
C TRP A 72 -4.70 16.93 -34.34
N LEU A 73 -3.48 17.23 -33.89
CA LEU A 73 -3.13 17.22 -32.46
C LEU A 73 -3.99 18.21 -31.67
N ALA A 74 -4.23 19.40 -32.21
CA ALA A 74 -5.13 20.38 -31.61
C ALA A 74 -6.57 19.80 -31.46
N GLY A 75 -7.06 19.07 -32.46
CA GLY A 75 -8.34 18.34 -32.40
C GLY A 75 -8.37 17.22 -31.35
N GLN A 76 -7.22 16.71 -30.92
CA GLN A 76 -7.08 15.73 -29.85
C GLN A 76 -6.84 16.40 -28.48
N GLY A 77 -6.94 17.70 -28.37
CA GLY A 77 -6.69 18.48 -27.14
C GLY A 77 -5.20 18.58 -26.80
N ILE A 78 -4.33 18.53 -27.82
CA ILE A 78 -2.89 18.81 -27.71
C ILE A 78 -2.61 20.10 -28.45
N GLU A 79 -2.53 21.19 -27.71
CA GLU A 79 -2.38 22.54 -28.27
C GLU A 79 -0.91 22.95 -28.35
N ARG A 80 -0.56 23.66 -29.42
CA ARG A 80 0.77 24.22 -29.59
C ARG A 80 0.99 25.37 -28.60
N LYS A 81 2.14 25.34 -27.94
CA LYS A 81 2.68 26.42 -27.10
C LYS A 81 4.00 26.90 -27.70
N ASP A 82 4.17 28.23 -27.76
CA ASP A 82 5.43 28.80 -28.21
C ASP A 82 6.40 28.91 -27.02
N VAL A 83 7.56 28.26 -27.13
CA VAL A 83 8.64 28.24 -26.13
C VAL A 83 9.95 28.52 -26.88
N GLU A 84 10.74 29.50 -26.43
CA GLU A 84 11.99 29.89 -27.11
C GLU A 84 13.04 28.77 -27.11
N ASN A 85 13.20 28.06 -26.00
CA ASN A 85 14.11 26.91 -25.86
C ASN A 85 13.43 25.76 -25.14
N PRO A 86 12.76 24.84 -25.87
CA PRO A 86 12.01 23.74 -25.27
C PRO A 86 12.89 22.75 -24.48
N GLU A 87 14.12 22.51 -24.91
CA GLU A 87 15.04 21.62 -24.21
C GLU A 87 15.47 22.18 -22.85
N ALA A 88 15.81 23.47 -22.81
CA ALA A 88 16.11 24.15 -21.55
C ALA A 88 14.89 24.21 -20.62
N ALA A 89 13.67 24.35 -21.15
CA ALA A 89 12.44 24.35 -20.39
C ALA A 89 12.16 22.96 -19.74
N ILE A 90 12.46 21.85 -20.43
CA ILE A 90 12.40 20.51 -19.82
C ILE A 90 13.41 20.38 -18.68
N LEU A 91 14.66 20.80 -18.90
CA LEU A 91 15.69 20.75 -17.86
C LEU A 91 15.36 21.64 -16.66
N ALA A 92 14.71 22.79 -16.90
CA ALA A 92 14.21 23.68 -15.84
C ALA A 92 12.93 23.19 -15.15
N GLN A 93 12.32 22.11 -15.65
CA GLN A 93 11.05 21.53 -15.17
C GLN A 93 9.80 22.40 -15.44
N ASP A 94 9.89 23.30 -16.41
CA ASP A 94 8.77 24.17 -16.82
C ASP A 94 7.88 23.47 -17.85
N GLU A 95 8.44 22.51 -18.61
CA GLU A 95 7.74 21.70 -19.61
C GLU A 95 7.96 20.21 -19.35
N ASP A 96 6.98 19.37 -19.70
CA ASP A 96 7.03 17.90 -19.52
C ASP A 96 7.63 17.18 -20.73
N ALA A 97 7.35 17.68 -21.92
CA ALA A 97 7.83 17.16 -23.20
C ALA A 97 7.68 18.19 -24.31
N TYR A 98 8.43 18.03 -25.40
CA TYR A 98 8.17 18.73 -26.65
C TYR A 98 8.24 17.79 -27.85
N LEU A 99 7.63 18.23 -28.96
CA LEU A 99 7.69 17.54 -30.25
C LEU A 99 8.73 18.23 -31.13
N SER A 100 9.57 17.44 -31.81
CA SER A 100 10.47 17.89 -32.85
C SER A 100 10.07 17.26 -34.19
N ILE A 101 9.81 18.10 -35.18
CA ILE A 101 9.44 17.69 -36.55
C ILE A 101 10.57 18.15 -37.46
N ASP A 102 11.20 17.17 -38.09
CA ASP A 102 12.33 17.42 -38.98
C ASP A 102 11.91 18.13 -40.29
N GLU A 103 12.85 18.86 -40.89
CA GLU A 103 12.64 19.52 -42.20
C GLU A 103 12.28 18.51 -43.30
N GLY A 104 12.83 17.30 -43.24
CA GLY A 104 12.55 16.19 -44.14
C GLY A 104 11.12 15.63 -44.07
N PHE A 105 10.35 15.96 -43.03
CA PHE A 105 8.99 15.42 -42.83
C PHE A 105 8.09 15.57 -44.05
N ALA A 106 8.08 16.75 -44.69
CA ALA A 106 7.21 17.01 -45.85
C ALA A 106 7.62 16.20 -47.07
N GLU A 107 8.90 15.89 -47.29
CA GLU A 107 9.38 15.04 -48.35
C GLU A 107 9.00 13.59 -48.13
N ASP A 108 9.28 13.03 -46.99
CA ASP A 108 8.93 11.67 -46.60
C ASP A 108 7.41 11.44 -46.65
N TRP A 109 6.65 12.43 -46.18
CA TRP A 109 5.21 12.39 -46.21
C TRP A 109 4.67 12.29 -47.65
N ARG A 110 5.22 13.04 -48.62
CA ARG A 110 4.83 12.99 -50.05
C ARG A 110 5.30 11.73 -50.72
N ALA A 111 6.50 11.27 -50.39
CA ALA A 111 7.04 10.01 -50.92
C ALA A 111 6.28 8.78 -50.43
N GLY A 112 5.51 8.91 -49.33
CA GLY A 112 4.79 7.80 -48.74
C GLY A 112 5.65 6.94 -47.82
N THR A 113 6.86 7.40 -47.53
CA THR A 113 7.77 6.84 -46.49
C THR A 113 7.36 7.28 -45.10
N PRO A 114 7.79 6.60 -44.03
CA PRO A 114 7.53 7.04 -42.66
C PRO A 114 8.21 8.37 -42.36
N ALA A 115 7.43 9.40 -42.10
CA ALA A 115 7.93 10.70 -41.67
C ALA A 115 8.13 10.68 -40.15
N VAL A 116 9.29 11.10 -39.70
CA VAL A 116 9.71 10.99 -38.28
C VAL A 116 9.26 12.20 -37.49
N VAL A 117 8.71 11.95 -36.33
CA VAL A 117 8.41 12.95 -35.28
C VAL A 117 9.03 12.45 -33.99
N GLU A 118 9.87 13.28 -33.37
CA GLU A 118 10.52 12.94 -32.10
C GLU A 118 9.76 13.52 -30.93
N ILE A 119 9.56 12.70 -29.88
CA ILE A 119 9.04 13.14 -28.59
C ILE A 119 10.23 13.26 -27.64
N VAL A 120 10.60 14.47 -27.28
CA VAL A 120 11.71 14.71 -26.37
C VAL A 120 11.17 14.96 -24.97
N HIS A 121 11.64 14.17 -24.01
CA HIS A 121 11.21 14.24 -22.62
C HIS A 121 12.30 13.73 -21.67
N ASP A 122 12.18 14.06 -20.41
CA ASP A 122 13.04 13.51 -19.34
C ASP A 122 12.37 12.27 -18.74
N SER A 123 12.93 11.08 -19.05
CA SER A 123 12.41 9.78 -18.57
C SER A 123 12.57 9.57 -17.05
N THR A 124 13.39 10.37 -16.37
CA THR A 124 13.56 10.29 -14.91
C THR A 124 12.41 10.93 -14.16
N ARG A 125 11.62 11.77 -14.82
CA ARG A 125 10.49 12.49 -14.25
C ARG A 125 9.19 11.68 -14.37
N ARG A 126 8.55 11.44 -13.23
CA ARG A 126 7.25 10.73 -13.20
C ARG A 126 6.10 11.53 -13.82
N ASP A 127 6.18 12.84 -13.75
CA ASP A 127 5.11 13.75 -14.21
C ASP A 127 4.99 13.77 -15.74
N SER A 128 6.09 13.57 -16.47
CA SER A 128 6.11 13.49 -17.94
C SER A 128 5.40 12.26 -18.51
N GLY A 129 5.19 11.21 -17.69
CA GLY A 129 4.67 9.95 -18.19
C GLY A 129 3.24 9.98 -18.72
N ILE A 130 2.35 10.85 -18.22
CA ILE A 130 0.98 11.02 -18.73
C ILE A 130 0.98 11.86 -20.01
N PRO A 131 1.60 13.05 -20.05
CA PRO A 131 1.72 13.85 -21.26
C PRO A 131 2.32 13.08 -22.43
N VAL A 132 3.45 12.42 -22.24
CA VAL A 132 4.14 11.64 -23.29
C VAL A 132 3.22 10.55 -23.86
N ARG A 133 2.55 9.76 -23.02
CA ARG A 133 1.62 8.73 -23.50
C ARG A 133 0.41 9.29 -24.26
N ARG A 134 -0.07 10.48 -23.90
CA ARG A 134 -1.13 11.17 -24.64
C ARG A 134 -0.66 11.56 -26.03
N ILE A 135 0.56 12.10 -26.14
CA ILE A 135 1.18 12.49 -27.42
C ILE A 135 1.42 11.23 -28.28
N GLU A 136 2.07 10.20 -27.75
CA GLU A 136 2.30 8.92 -28.45
C GLU A 136 1.00 8.35 -29.01
N ARG A 137 -0.03 8.29 -28.17
CA ARG A 137 -1.35 7.76 -28.58
C ARG A 137 -1.98 8.58 -29.70
N ALA A 138 -1.89 9.90 -29.64
CA ALA A 138 -2.42 10.78 -30.68
C ALA A 138 -1.64 10.59 -32.00
N LEU A 139 -0.31 10.51 -31.95
CA LEU A 139 0.54 10.26 -33.13
C LEU A 139 0.28 8.88 -33.74
N GLU A 140 0.13 7.85 -32.93
CA GLU A 140 -0.22 6.50 -33.40
C GLU A 140 -1.58 6.50 -34.12
N LEU A 141 -2.60 7.13 -33.54
CA LEU A 141 -3.93 7.23 -34.15
C LEU A 141 -3.89 8.00 -35.47
N TYR A 142 -3.11 9.10 -35.53
CA TYR A 142 -2.91 9.83 -36.77
C TYR A 142 -2.25 8.98 -37.84
N GLY A 143 -1.18 8.28 -37.49
CA GLY A 143 -0.45 7.37 -38.41
C GLY A 143 -1.36 6.26 -38.94
N GLN A 144 -2.16 5.64 -38.06
CA GLN A 144 -3.14 4.60 -38.45
C GLN A 144 -4.21 5.14 -39.37
N GLN A 145 -4.77 6.30 -39.08
CA GLN A 145 -5.83 6.90 -39.90
C GLN A 145 -5.31 7.29 -41.26
N VAL A 146 -4.16 7.96 -41.33
CA VAL A 146 -3.56 8.35 -42.63
C VAL A 146 -3.10 7.16 -43.40
N GLY A 147 -2.50 6.16 -42.77
CA GLY A 147 -2.12 4.89 -43.40
C GLY A 147 -3.31 4.18 -44.02
N ALA A 148 -4.42 4.09 -43.28
CA ALA A 148 -5.68 3.52 -43.80
C ALA A 148 -6.21 4.29 -45.03
N LEU A 149 -6.24 5.62 -44.95
CA LEU A 149 -6.69 6.46 -46.09
C LEU A 149 -5.79 6.29 -47.31
N ARG A 150 -4.45 6.19 -47.15
CA ARG A 150 -3.51 5.93 -48.26
C ARG A 150 -3.74 4.57 -48.91
N LEU A 151 -4.09 3.53 -48.12
CA LEU A 151 -4.40 2.21 -48.64
C LEU A 151 -5.73 2.23 -49.45
N VAL A 152 -6.78 2.86 -48.90
CA VAL A 152 -8.07 3.00 -49.61
C VAL A 152 -7.89 3.76 -50.91
N ALA A 153 -7.10 4.85 -50.94
CA ALA A 153 -6.82 5.61 -52.14
C ALA A 153 -6.10 4.79 -53.26
N ARG A 154 -5.42 3.70 -52.87
CA ARG A 154 -4.76 2.74 -53.77
C ARG A 154 -5.66 1.52 -54.08
N GLY A 155 -6.91 1.51 -53.64
CA GLY A 155 -7.82 0.38 -53.83
C GLY A 155 -7.49 -0.83 -52.96
N ILE A 156 -6.67 -0.66 -51.94
CA ILE A 156 -6.24 -1.74 -51.06
C ILE A 156 -7.04 -1.68 -49.74
N ASN A 157 -7.53 -2.82 -49.27
CA ASN A 157 -8.23 -2.91 -48.01
C ASN A 157 -7.28 -2.59 -46.85
N PRO A 158 -7.58 -1.59 -45.99
CA PRO A 158 -6.73 -1.25 -44.83
C PRO A 158 -6.48 -2.40 -43.86
N GLY A 159 -7.40 -3.38 -43.79
CA GLY A 159 -7.24 -4.59 -42.98
C GLY A 159 -5.99 -5.42 -43.32
N ILE A 160 -5.39 -5.24 -44.49
CA ILE A 160 -4.15 -5.90 -44.87
C ILE A 160 -2.98 -5.43 -43.98
N ALA A 161 -2.99 -4.17 -43.53
CA ALA A 161 -1.96 -3.65 -42.62
C ALA A 161 -2.12 -4.14 -41.16
N SER A 162 -3.29 -4.71 -40.85
CA SER A 162 -3.55 -5.23 -39.47
C SER A 162 -4.20 -6.62 -39.57
N PRO A 163 -3.47 -7.66 -40.03
CA PRO A 163 -4.01 -9.00 -40.27
C PRO A 163 -4.46 -9.71 -38.99
N VAL A 164 -4.08 -9.24 -37.84
CA VAL A 164 -4.46 -9.78 -36.53
C VAL A 164 -5.20 -8.73 -35.72
N ALA A 165 -6.48 -9.00 -35.42
CA ALA A 165 -7.25 -8.20 -34.48
C ALA A 165 -7.00 -8.71 -33.05
N VAL A 166 -6.34 -7.92 -32.22
CA VAL A 166 -6.12 -8.25 -30.80
C VAL A 166 -7.32 -7.80 -29.98
N SER A 167 -8.15 -8.76 -29.53
CA SER A 167 -9.20 -8.52 -28.56
C SER A 167 -8.68 -8.83 -27.14
N ARG A 168 -8.71 -7.84 -26.26
CA ARG A 168 -8.37 -8.01 -24.84
C ARG A 168 -9.66 -8.18 -24.05
N LYS A 169 -9.86 -9.38 -23.49
CA LYS A 169 -10.95 -9.65 -22.54
C LYS A 169 -10.36 -9.60 -21.13
N ASP A 170 -10.65 -8.54 -20.40
CA ASP A 170 -10.31 -8.44 -19.00
C ASP A 170 -11.35 -9.21 -18.16
N ILE A 171 -10.89 -10.27 -17.46
CA ILE A 171 -11.71 -11.11 -16.59
C ILE A 171 -11.58 -10.73 -15.12
N SER A 172 -10.85 -9.66 -14.80
CA SER A 172 -10.73 -9.17 -13.43
C SER A 172 -12.05 -8.65 -12.88
N THR A 173 -12.27 -8.85 -11.58
CA THR A 173 -13.44 -8.27 -10.91
C THR A 173 -13.31 -6.75 -10.84
N PRO A 174 -14.42 -5.98 -10.73
CA PRO A 174 -14.36 -4.53 -10.55
C PRO A 174 -13.49 -4.13 -9.36
N GLU A 175 -13.53 -4.91 -8.27
CA GLU A 175 -12.75 -4.70 -7.04
C GLU A 175 -11.25 -4.94 -7.27
N ALA A 176 -10.89 -5.89 -8.14
CA ALA A 176 -9.50 -6.19 -8.49
C ALA A 176 -8.87 -5.14 -9.43
N ARG A 177 -9.69 -4.32 -10.12
CA ARG A 177 -9.23 -3.24 -11.02
C ARG A 177 -8.73 -2.00 -10.30
N GLY A 178 -8.74 -2.00 -8.96
CA GLY A 178 -8.23 -0.91 -8.15
C GLY A 178 -6.80 -0.52 -8.50
N THR A 179 -6.58 0.76 -8.65
CA THR A 179 -5.33 1.34 -9.15
C THR A 179 -4.13 1.07 -8.24
N GLY A 180 -3.16 0.41 -8.82
CA GLY A 180 -1.75 0.25 -8.49
C GLY A 180 -1.28 0.54 -7.06
N LEU A 181 -1.12 1.80 -6.70
CA LEU A 181 -0.49 2.19 -5.44
C LEU A 181 -1.35 1.89 -4.21
N ALA A 182 -2.66 2.15 -4.31
CA ALA A 182 -3.59 1.90 -3.20
C ALA A 182 -3.70 0.42 -2.88
N THR A 183 -3.82 -0.43 -3.90
CA THR A 183 -3.91 -1.89 -3.75
C THR A 183 -2.62 -2.48 -3.18
N MET A 184 -1.46 -1.88 -3.47
CA MET A 184 -0.16 -2.32 -2.92
C MET A 184 0.06 -1.84 -1.48
N MET A 185 -0.33 -0.61 -1.15
CA MET A 185 -0.08 -0.02 0.16
C MET A 185 -1.07 -0.45 1.23
N LEU A 186 -2.32 -0.75 0.85
CA LEU A 186 -3.36 -1.11 1.80
C LEU A 186 -3.03 -2.36 2.63
N PRO A 187 -2.60 -3.51 2.03
CA PRO A 187 -2.19 -4.67 2.81
C PRO A 187 -1.06 -4.35 3.79
N TYR A 188 -0.05 -3.58 3.34
CA TYR A 188 1.06 -3.17 4.19
C TYR A 188 0.58 -2.37 5.42
N LEU A 189 -0.29 -1.37 5.21
CA LEU A 189 -0.82 -0.55 6.30
C LEU A 189 -1.64 -1.40 7.30
N LEU A 190 -2.51 -2.27 6.79
CA LEU A 190 -3.33 -3.13 7.64
C LEU A 190 -2.49 -4.10 8.46
N ILE A 191 -1.47 -4.71 7.86
CA ILE A 191 -0.53 -5.61 8.55
C ILE A 191 0.26 -4.82 9.61
N MET A 192 0.74 -3.63 9.28
CA MET A 192 1.47 -2.76 10.19
C MET A 192 0.62 -2.40 11.41
N PHE A 193 -0.63 -1.99 11.21
CA PHE A 193 -1.53 -1.67 12.33
C PHE A 193 -1.90 -2.89 13.16
N ALA A 194 -2.14 -4.04 12.53
CA ALA A 194 -2.40 -5.27 13.26
C ALA A 194 -1.20 -5.71 14.11
N PHE A 195 0.02 -5.55 13.59
CA PHE A 195 1.25 -5.96 14.25
C PHE A 195 1.68 -5.00 15.36
N LEU A 196 1.61 -3.69 15.11
CA LEU A 196 2.12 -2.66 16.03
C LEU A 196 1.02 -1.96 16.83
N GLY A 197 -0.25 -2.22 16.57
CA GLY A 197 -1.37 -1.49 17.16
C GLY A 197 -1.43 -1.53 18.69
N CYS A 198 -0.88 -2.56 19.33
CA CYS A 198 -0.79 -2.66 20.78
C CYS A 198 0.58 -2.22 21.36
N MET A 199 1.52 -1.75 20.51
CA MET A 199 2.90 -1.44 20.94
C MET A 199 2.97 -0.48 22.13
N PRO A 200 2.23 0.64 22.20
CA PRO A 200 2.31 1.56 23.35
C PRO A 200 1.94 0.86 24.67
N LEU A 201 0.88 0.06 24.68
CA LEU A 201 0.48 -0.70 25.85
C LEU A 201 1.52 -1.76 26.23
N VAL A 202 2.08 -2.48 25.24
CA VAL A 202 3.13 -3.48 25.48
C VAL A 202 4.33 -2.85 26.17
N VAL A 203 4.82 -1.72 25.63
CA VAL A 203 6.00 -1.02 26.17
C VAL A 203 5.73 -0.55 27.60
N ASP A 204 4.56 0.04 27.85
CA ASP A 204 4.20 0.51 29.19
C ASP A 204 4.01 -0.62 30.20
N ALA A 205 3.31 -1.69 29.80
CA ALA A 205 3.04 -2.86 30.63
C ALA A 205 4.28 -3.77 30.88
N THR A 206 5.41 -3.53 30.22
CA THR A 206 6.65 -4.33 30.39
C THR A 206 7.81 -3.46 30.85
N ALA A 207 8.46 -2.75 29.94
CA ALA A 207 9.59 -1.87 30.24
C ALA A 207 9.18 -0.71 31.15
N GLY A 208 7.96 -0.15 31.01
CA GLY A 208 7.43 0.89 31.87
C GLY A 208 7.25 0.45 33.34
N GLU A 209 6.71 -0.75 33.55
CA GLU A 209 6.60 -1.30 34.90
C GLU A 209 7.99 -1.56 35.53
N ARG A 210 8.96 -2.01 34.72
CA ARG A 210 10.33 -2.24 35.17
C ARG A 210 11.00 -0.92 35.56
N GLU A 211 10.88 0.11 34.71
CA GLU A 211 11.44 1.44 34.98
C GLU A 211 10.84 2.07 36.24
N ARG A 212 9.52 1.87 36.47
CA ARG A 212 8.82 2.33 37.68
C ARG A 212 9.00 1.42 38.91
N GLN A 213 9.80 0.33 38.80
CA GLN A 213 10.00 -0.68 39.83
C GLN A 213 8.72 -1.34 40.36
N SER A 214 7.64 -1.28 39.59
CA SER A 214 6.35 -1.89 39.94
C SER A 214 6.24 -3.37 39.50
N LEU A 215 7.19 -3.86 38.72
CA LEU A 215 7.26 -5.25 38.32
C LEU A 215 7.65 -6.19 39.48
N GLU A 216 8.55 -5.75 40.37
CA GLU A 216 9.02 -6.56 41.52
C GLU A 216 7.89 -6.94 42.48
N PRO A 217 7.05 -5.97 43.00
CA PRO A 217 5.90 -6.30 43.81
C PRO A 217 4.90 -7.25 43.10
N LEU A 218 4.70 -7.09 41.78
CA LEU A 218 3.83 -7.94 41.00
C LEU A 218 4.36 -9.38 40.95
N LEU A 219 5.66 -9.56 40.76
CA LEU A 219 6.30 -10.88 40.73
C LEU A 219 6.44 -11.53 42.13
N ALA A 220 6.38 -10.77 43.20
CA ALA A 220 6.32 -11.26 44.57
C ALA A 220 4.98 -11.82 45.00
N THR A 221 3.92 -11.57 44.21
CA THR A 221 2.57 -12.15 44.46
C THR A 221 2.57 -13.66 44.24
N PRO A 222 1.66 -14.43 44.91
CA PRO A 222 1.55 -15.89 44.73
C PRO A 222 0.98 -16.30 43.35
N ALA A 223 0.85 -15.36 42.43
CA ALA A 223 0.37 -15.63 41.08
C ALA A 223 1.45 -16.34 40.23
N ARG A 224 1.03 -17.34 39.45
CA ARG A 224 1.97 -18.00 38.50
C ARG A 224 2.43 -16.96 37.47
N ARG A 225 3.75 -16.87 37.24
CA ARG A 225 4.36 -15.92 36.29
C ARG A 225 3.77 -16.04 34.89
N GLY A 226 3.46 -17.27 34.44
CA GLY A 226 2.74 -17.50 33.18
C GLY A 226 1.35 -16.85 33.13
N ALA A 227 0.61 -16.80 34.25
CA ALA A 227 -0.67 -16.14 34.30
C ALA A 227 -0.55 -14.61 34.22
N ILE A 228 0.52 -14.05 34.78
CA ILE A 228 0.82 -12.61 34.68
C ILE A 228 1.11 -12.23 33.22
N VAL A 229 2.04 -12.94 32.58
CA VAL A 229 2.41 -12.70 31.15
C VAL A 229 1.21 -12.87 30.24
N SER A 230 0.43 -13.95 30.44
CA SER A 230 -0.76 -14.19 29.64
C SER A 230 -1.83 -13.11 29.83
N GLY A 231 -1.97 -12.56 31.06
CA GLY A 231 -2.88 -11.45 31.31
C GLY A 231 -2.48 -10.18 30.57
N LYS A 232 -1.17 -9.87 30.56
CA LYS A 232 -0.61 -8.72 29.83
C LYS A 232 -0.81 -8.89 28.31
N ILE A 233 -0.43 -10.03 27.76
CA ILE A 233 -0.61 -10.33 26.33
C ILE A 233 -2.10 -10.27 25.92
N ALA A 234 -2.99 -10.81 26.77
CA ALA A 234 -4.43 -10.76 26.50
C ALA A 234 -4.96 -9.32 26.47
N ALA A 235 -4.47 -8.44 27.36
CA ALA A 235 -4.81 -7.01 27.31
C ALA A 235 -4.31 -6.34 26.03
N CYS A 236 -3.06 -6.64 25.63
CA CYS A 236 -2.45 -6.11 24.41
C CYS A 236 -3.21 -6.58 23.16
N VAL A 237 -3.60 -7.87 23.09
CA VAL A 237 -4.43 -8.41 21.99
C VAL A 237 -5.78 -7.70 21.94
N CYS A 238 -6.43 -7.51 23.10
CA CYS A 238 -7.71 -6.82 23.16
C CYS A 238 -7.62 -5.40 22.59
N VAL A 239 -6.62 -4.62 23.02
CA VAL A 239 -6.38 -3.26 22.50
C VAL A 239 -6.01 -3.30 21.01
N GLY A 240 -5.16 -4.23 20.59
CA GLY A 240 -4.78 -4.40 19.18
C GLY A 240 -5.98 -4.73 18.27
N VAL A 241 -6.90 -5.60 18.72
CA VAL A 241 -8.15 -5.91 17.99
C VAL A 241 -9.05 -4.69 17.90
N VAL A 242 -9.21 -3.93 18.98
CA VAL A 242 -10.01 -2.68 18.96
C VAL A 242 -9.37 -1.65 18.03
N ALA A 243 -8.05 -1.46 18.09
CA ALA A 243 -7.33 -0.57 17.18
C ALA A 243 -7.51 -0.97 15.71
N LEU A 244 -7.39 -2.28 15.42
CA LEU A 244 -7.61 -2.82 14.09
C LEU A 244 -9.05 -2.60 13.60
N LEU A 245 -10.04 -2.84 14.44
CA LEU A 245 -11.45 -2.57 14.13
C LEU A 245 -11.67 -1.10 13.79
N LEU A 246 -11.13 -0.19 14.59
CA LEU A 246 -11.22 1.25 14.33
C LEU A 246 -10.54 1.62 13.00
N THR A 247 -9.39 1.01 12.70
CA THR A 247 -8.69 1.20 11.42
C THR A 247 -9.57 0.76 10.23
N LEU A 248 -10.17 -0.44 10.31
CA LEU A 248 -11.06 -0.95 9.26
C LEU A 248 -12.31 -0.09 9.09
N LEU A 249 -12.90 0.37 10.20
CA LEU A 249 -14.03 1.31 10.19
C LEU A 249 -13.64 2.67 9.61
N ALA A 250 -12.43 3.16 9.89
CA ALA A 250 -11.93 4.40 9.32
C ALA A 250 -11.73 4.29 7.80
N PHE A 251 -11.20 3.16 7.30
CA PHE A 251 -11.14 2.90 5.85
C PHE A 251 -12.53 2.83 5.23
N LYS A 252 -13.47 2.11 5.86
CA LYS A 252 -14.84 2.02 5.36
C LYS A 252 -15.57 3.37 5.35
N GLY A 253 -15.44 4.15 6.43
CA GLY A 253 -16.03 5.49 6.53
C GLY A 253 -15.41 6.47 5.55
N GLY A 254 -14.09 6.48 5.44
CA GLY A 254 -13.35 7.32 4.49
C GLY A 254 -13.69 7.03 3.03
N ALA A 255 -14.04 5.79 2.70
CA ALA A 255 -14.50 5.40 1.36
C ALA A 255 -15.72 6.21 0.88
N HIS A 256 -16.56 6.69 1.79
CA HIS A 256 -17.70 7.56 1.45
C HIS A 256 -17.28 8.96 1.01
N PHE A 257 -16.13 9.45 1.48
CA PHE A 257 -15.63 10.79 1.19
C PHE A 257 -14.71 10.85 -0.04
N SER A 258 -14.30 9.70 -0.60
CA SER A 258 -13.43 9.61 -1.76
C SER A 258 -14.15 8.90 -2.93
N PRO A 259 -14.66 9.63 -3.94
CA PRO A 259 -15.50 9.05 -5.00
C PRO A 259 -14.79 8.04 -5.92
N GLY A 260 -13.48 8.15 -6.07
CA GLY A 260 -12.66 7.27 -6.91
C GLY A 260 -12.24 6.00 -6.18
N ILE A 261 -11.23 6.11 -5.33
CA ILE A 261 -10.67 5.00 -4.53
C ILE A 261 -11.70 4.47 -3.54
N GLY A 262 -12.55 5.34 -2.99
CA GLY A 262 -13.55 4.92 -2.02
C GLY A 262 -14.52 3.86 -2.55
N LYS A 263 -14.93 3.95 -3.81
CA LYS A 263 -15.77 2.91 -4.44
C LYS A 263 -15.00 1.60 -4.65
N GLN A 264 -13.70 1.68 -4.94
CA GLN A 264 -12.84 0.50 -5.13
C GLN A 264 -12.46 -0.15 -3.79
N MET A 265 -12.42 0.65 -2.72
CA MET A 265 -12.16 0.21 -1.34
C MET A 265 -13.44 0.04 -0.51
N ALA A 266 -14.62 0.07 -1.13
CA ALA A 266 -15.90 -0.20 -0.47
C ALA A 266 -15.96 -1.66 -0.01
N VAL A 267 -15.19 -1.95 1.05
CA VAL A 267 -15.14 -3.25 1.70
C VAL A 267 -16.54 -3.54 2.28
N ASP A 268 -17.20 -4.54 1.74
CA ASP A 268 -18.46 -5.04 2.30
C ASP A 268 -18.26 -5.54 3.75
N TRP A 269 -19.32 -5.61 4.54
CA TRP A 269 -19.24 -6.08 5.92
C TRP A 269 -18.68 -7.50 6.04
N ASN A 270 -18.98 -8.36 5.08
CA ASN A 270 -18.42 -9.71 5.03
C ASN A 270 -16.89 -9.69 4.78
N ALA A 271 -16.44 -8.86 3.83
CA ALA A 271 -15.02 -8.70 3.57
C ALA A 271 -14.30 -8.06 4.77
N MET A 272 -14.93 -7.11 5.49
CA MET A 272 -14.39 -6.54 6.71
C MET A 272 -14.21 -7.59 7.82
N ALA A 273 -15.20 -8.48 8.00
CA ALA A 273 -15.09 -9.58 8.94
C ALA A 273 -13.97 -10.57 8.55
N LEU A 274 -13.82 -10.85 7.24
CA LEU A 274 -12.72 -11.68 6.74
C LEU A 274 -11.36 -11.00 6.92
N LEU A 275 -11.24 -9.71 6.67
CA LEU A 275 -10.00 -8.95 6.93
C LEU A 275 -9.62 -9.00 8.41
N LEU A 276 -10.59 -8.83 9.31
CA LEU A 276 -10.36 -8.95 10.74
C LEU A 276 -9.87 -10.36 11.10
N LEU A 277 -10.50 -11.41 10.55
CA LEU A 277 -10.12 -12.81 10.79
C LEU A 277 -8.70 -13.10 10.25
N VAL A 278 -8.37 -12.60 9.07
CA VAL A 278 -7.03 -12.72 8.47
C VAL A 278 -5.99 -12.00 9.33
N LEU A 279 -6.29 -10.85 9.90
CA LEU A 279 -5.31 -10.09 10.67
C LEU A 279 -5.21 -10.52 12.14
N LEU A 280 -6.15 -11.32 12.64
CA LEU A 280 -6.14 -11.79 14.02
C LEU A 280 -4.84 -12.52 14.43
N PRO A 281 -4.32 -13.51 13.67
CA PRO A 281 -3.04 -14.15 14.00
C PRO A 281 -1.88 -13.15 14.06
N MET A 282 -1.92 -12.06 13.26
CA MET A 282 -0.90 -11.03 13.27
C MET A 282 -0.98 -10.16 14.54
N VAL A 283 -2.17 -9.86 15.04
CA VAL A 283 -2.34 -9.16 16.34
C VAL A 283 -1.75 -10.00 17.47
N PHE A 284 -2.02 -11.32 17.49
CA PHE A 284 -1.42 -12.23 18.47
C PHE A 284 0.10 -12.31 18.35
N LEU A 285 0.61 -12.44 17.12
CA LEU A 285 2.04 -12.44 16.84
C LEU A 285 2.71 -11.14 17.31
N GLY A 286 2.11 -10.00 16.98
CA GLY A 286 2.59 -8.69 17.42
C GLY A 286 2.63 -8.56 18.94
N ALA A 287 1.52 -8.86 19.61
CA ALA A 287 1.44 -8.79 21.06
C ALA A 287 2.48 -9.67 21.75
N THR A 288 2.68 -10.90 21.28
CA THR A 288 3.64 -11.85 21.89
C THR A 288 5.08 -11.47 21.59
N LEU A 289 5.42 -11.12 20.35
CA LEU A 289 6.76 -10.72 19.94
C LEU A 289 7.20 -9.42 20.61
N LEU A 290 6.33 -8.41 20.58
CA LEU A 290 6.60 -7.13 21.22
C LEU A 290 6.78 -7.30 22.74
N THR A 291 5.94 -8.10 23.41
CA THR A 291 6.08 -8.41 24.84
C THR A 291 7.41 -9.10 25.13
N TRP A 292 7.80 -10.07 24.30
CA TRP A 292 9.06 -10.79 24.45
C TRP A 292 10.27 -9.85 24.31
N ILE A 293 10.27 -8.97 23.31
CA ILE A 293 11.35 -7.98 23.07
C ILE A 293 11.36 -6.92 24.15
N ALA A 294 10.21 -6.28 24.44
CA ALA A 294 10.13 -5.19 25.41
C ALA A 294 10.46 -5.63 26.83
N SER A 295 10.22 -6.90 27.18
CA SER A 295 10.65 -7.48 28.46
C SER A 295 12.18 -7.56 28.63
N ALA A 296 12.96 -7.43 27.54
CA ALA A 296 14.41 -7.35 27.60
C ALA A 296 14.93 -5.98 28.00
N ALA A 297 14.18 -4.93 27.67
CA ALA A 297 14.60 -3.56 27.86
C ALA A 297 14.59 -3.15 29.36
N LYS A 298 15.51 -2.27 29.71
CA LYS A 298 15.60 -1.71 31.07
C LYS A 298 14.76 -0.43 31.24
N SER A 299 14.42 0.23 30.13
CA SER A 299 13.65 1.47 30.11
C SER A 299 12.66 1.51 28.96
N VAL A 300 11.66 2.38 29.07
CA VAL A 300 10.69 2.66 28.00
C VAL A 300 11.40 3.11 26.72
N LYS A 301 12.41 3.97 26.83
CA LYS A 301 13.18 4.47 25.69
C LYS A 301 13.93 3.35 24.95
N GLU A 302 14.54 2.44 25.70
CA GLU A 302 15.22 1.27 25.14
C GLU A 302 14.23 0.33 24.44
N ALA A 303 13.08 0.05 25.07
CA ALA A 303 12.03 -0.77 24.47
C ALA A 303 11.50 -0.17 23.17
N GLN A 304 11.29 1.15 23.14
CA GLN A 304 10.87 1.86 21.93
C GLN A 304 11.91 1.75 20.82
N SER A 305 13.20 1.85 21.14
CA SER A 305 14.29 1.70 20.17
C SER A 305 14.30 0.31 19.54
N TYR A 306 14.15 -0.74 20.33
CA TYR A 306 14.10 -2.11 19.84
C TYR A 306 12.85 -2.38 18.99
N THR A 307 11.70 -1.86 19.41
CA THR A 307 10.43 -2.09 18.71
C THR A 307 10.32 -1.25 17.44
N SER A 308 11.00 -0.09 17.35
CA SER A 308 11.00 0.75 16.15
C SER A 308 11.58 0.04 14.92
N VAL A 309 12.57 -0.85 15.12
CA VAL A 309 13.15 -1.65 14.03
C VAL A 309 12.13 -2.60 13.44
N LEU A 310 11.17 -3.06 14.24
CA LEU A 310 10.15 -4.02 13.79
C LEU A 310 9.14 -3.42 12.78
N VAL A 311 9.07 -2.10 12.68
CA VAL A 311 8.25 -1.40 11.66
C VAL A 311 8.65 -1.81 10.24
N LEU A 312 9.92 -2.20 10.04
CA LEU A 312 10.43 -2.62 8.73
C LEU A 312 9.96 -4.04 8.33
N LEU A 313 9.61 -4.89 9.30
CA LEU A 313 9.25 -6.30 9.01
C LEU A 313 8.07 -6.45 8.04
N PRO A 314 6.94 -5.73 8.19
CA PRO A 314 5.83 -5.81 7.23
C PRO A 314 6.20 -5.28 5.83
N MET A 315 7.22 -4.43 5.72
CA MET A 315 7.63 -3.83 4.45
C MET A 315 8.37 -4.83 3.55
N ILE A 316 9.15 -5.74 4.14
CA ILE A 316 10.00 -6.68 3.40
C ILE A 316 9.20 -7.54 2.40
N PRO A 317 8.13 -8.26 2.80
CA PRO A 317 7.36 -9.06 1.84
C PRO A 317 6.67 -8.23 0.77
N THR A 318 6.20 -7.04 1.11
CA THR A 318 5.57 -6.13 0.15
C THR A 318 6.57 -5.70 -0.92
N MET A 319 7.80 -5.36 -0.55
CA MET A 319 8.86 -5.02 -1.49
C MET A 319 9.28 -6.23 -2.34
N LEU A 320 9.42 -7.41 -1.75
CA LEU A 320 9.76 -8.62 -2.49
C LEU A 320 8.73 -8.94 -3.57
N LEU A 321 7.44 -8.86 -3.25
CA LEU A 321 6.36 -9.10 -4.21
C LEU A 321 6.26 -8.01 -5.28
N MET A 322 6.70 -6.79 -4.99
CA MET A 322 6.77 -5.71 -5.97
C MET A 322 7.88 -5.93 -7.01
N ILE A 323 9.03 -6.45 -6.58
CA ILE A 323 10.18 -6.72 -7.43
C ILE A 323 10.00 -8.02 -8.23
N SER A 324 9.46 -9.05 -7.58
CA SER A 324 9.29 -10.38 -8.18
C SER A 324 7.89 -10.92 -7.86
N PRO A 325 6.90 -10.69 -8.73
CA PRO A 325 5.57 -11.24 -8.54
C PRO A 325 5.63 -12.77 -8.67
N VAL A 326 5.46 -13.47 -7.56
CA VAL A 326 5.52 -14.93 -7.49
C VAL A 326 4.09 -15.48 -7.53
N LYS A 327 3.87 -16.57 -8.28
CA LYS A 327 2.59 -17.29 -8.26
C LYS A 327 2.33 -17.86 -6.86
N ASN A 328 1.10 -17.77 -6.39
CA ASN A 328 0.69 -18.24 -5.08
C ASN A 328 1.01 -19.75 -4.88
N GLN A 329 1.92 -20.04 -3.97
CA GLN A 329 2.29 -21.41 -3.56
C GLN A 329 1.90 -21.61 -2.09
N LEU A 330 1.59 -22.84 -1.70
CA LEU A 330 1.05 -23.15 -0.36
C LEU A 330 2.00 -22.75 0.78
N TRP A 331 3.33 -22.92 0.61
CA TRP A 331 4.32 -22.56 1.63
C TRP A 331 4.32 -21.06 1.98
N MET A 332 3.90 -20.19 1.05
CA MET A 332 3.85 -18.73 1.27
C MET A 332 2.86 -18.37 2.39
N PHE A 333 1.83 -19.18 2.58
CA PHE A 333 0.84 -19.00 3.66
C PHE A 333 1.36 -19.41 5.04
N ALA A 334 2.53 -20.02 5.12
CA ALA A 334 3.20 -20.32 6.38
C ALA A 334 4.19 -19.24 6.84
N VAL A 335 4.63 -18.34 5.93
CA VAL A 335 5.64 -17.32 6.24
C VAL A 335 4.96 -16.04 6.77
N PRO A 336 5.26 -15.61 8.00
CA PRO A 336 4.68 -14.39 8.57
C PRO A 336 4.91 -13.17 7.68
N PHE A 337 4.00 -12.21 7.73
CA PHE A 337 3.91 -11.03 6.91
C PHE A 337 3.63 -11.31 5.42
N LEU A 338 4.30 -12.28 4.80
CA LEU A 338 4.02 -12.70 3.42
C LEU A 338 2.64 -13.35 3.31
N ALA A 339 2.33 -14.26 4.24
CA ALA A 339 1.04 -14.94 4.32
C ALA A 339 -0.11 -13.95 4.49
N GLN A 340 0.03 -12.98 5.40
CA GLN A 340 -0.97 -11.93 5.61
C GLN A 340 -1.16 -11.08 4.36
N ASN A 341 -0.08 -10.70 3.68
CA ASN A 341 -0.17 -9.94 2.44
C ASN A 341 -0.96 -10.69 1.37
N GLN A 342 -0.65 -11.99 1.14
CA GLN A 342 -1.36 -12.82 0.17
C GLN A 342 -2.83 -13.02 0.53
N MET A 343 -3.13 -13.29 1.81
CA MET A 343 -4.50 -13.46 2.28
C MET A 343 -5.32 -12.17 2.13
N LEU A 344 -4.74 -11.02 2.49
CA LEU A 344 -5.39 -9.71 2.33
C LEU A 344 -5.67 -9.39 0.87
N LEU A 345 -4.70 -9.63 -0.04
CA LEU A 345 -4.89 -9.41 -1.46
C LEU A 345 -6.02 -10.28 -2.02
N LYS A 346 -6.12 -11.55 -1.60
CA LYS A 346 -7.22 -12.44 -2.00
C LYS A 346 -8.58 -11.92 -1.52
N VAL A 347 -8.67 -11.48 -0.26
CA VAL A 347 -9.91 -10.89 0.28
C VAL A 347 -10.29 -9.62 -0.47
N ILE A 348 -9.34 -8.69 -0.70
CA ILE A 348 -9.56 -7.41 -1.39
C ILE A 348 -10.00 -7.64 -2.84
N ARG A 349 -9.45 -8.66 -3.51
CA ARG A 349 -9.77 -9.02 -4.89
C ARG A 349 -10.98 -9.94 -5.02
N SER A 350 -11.61 -10.29 -3.90
CA SER A 350 -12.73 -11.26 -3.86
C SER A 350 -12.35 -12.63 -4.46
N GLU A 351 -11.07 -13.02 -4.34
CA GLU A 351 -10.57 -14.33 -4.79
C GLU A 351 -10.91 -15.43 -3.76
N PRO A 352 -11.23 -16.65 -4.21
CA PRO A 352 -11.51 -17.75 -3.29
C PRO A 352 -10.23 -18.17 -2.55
N ILE A 353 -10.37 -18.44 -1.24
CA ILE A 353 -9.29 -18.94 -0.39
C ILE A 353 -9.62 -20.40 -0.07
N SER A 354 -8.71 -21.32 -0.42
CA SER A 354 -8.93 -22.74 -0.15
C SER A 354 -8.84 -23.07 1.34
N ALA A 355 -9.48 -24.16 1.76
CA ALA A 355 -9.43 -24.65 3.14
C ALA A 355 -7.99 -24.99 3.58
N GLU A 356 -7.16 -25.50 2.66
CA GLU A 356 -5.75 -25.77 2.92
C GLU A 356 -4.94 -24.51 3.21
N GLN A 357 -5.17 -23.43 2.44
CA GLN A 357 -4.54 -22.13 2.65
C GLN A 357 -4.90 -21.57 4.03
N TRP A 358 -6.18 -21.64 4.41
CA TRP A 358 -6.63 -21.25 5.74
C TRP A 358 -5.96 -22.08 6.84
N ALA A 359 -5.92 -23.42 6.69
CA ALA A 359 -5.33 -24.30 7.68
C ALA A 359 -3.84 -24.00 7.90
N VAL A 360 -3.06 -23.91 6.82
CA VAL A 360 -1.63 -23.57 6.88
C VAL A 360 -1.42 -22.19 7.50
N TYR A 361 -2.19 -21.21 7.06
CA TYR A 361 -2.11 -19.84 7.54
C TYR A 361 -2.35 -19.72 9.06
N LEU A 362 -3.47 -20.25 9.54
CA LEU A 362 -3.85 -20.17 10.95
C LEU A 362 -2.91 -21.00 11.82
N ALA A 363 -2.53 -22.21 11.38
CA ALA A 363 -1.60 -23.07 12.11
C ALA A 363 -0.21 -22.40 12.25
N ALA A 364 0.33 -21.84 11.18
CA ALA A 364 1.62 -21.16 11.21
C ALA A 364 1.57 -19.87 12.06
N GLY A 365 0.54 -19.03 11.87
CA GLY A 365 0.41 -17.75 12.59
C GLY A 365 0.21 -17.93 14.09
N PHE A 366 -0.76 -18.74 14.50
CA PHE A 366 -1.00 -19.01 15.93
C PHE A 366 0.08 -19.90 16.54
N GLY A 367 0.65 -20.85 15.76
CA GLY A 367 1.76 -21.68 16.21
C GLY A 367 2.98 -20.84 16.57
N LEU A 368 3.37 -19.89 15.72
CA LEU A 368 4.47 -18.98 16.00
C LEU A 368 4.17 -18.07 17.18
N ALA A 369 2.95 -17.52 17.29
CA ALA A 369 2.52 -16.73 18.44
C ALA A 369 2.60 -17.53 19.75
N ALA A 370 2.22 -18.82 19.74
CA ALA A 370 2.33 -19.71 20.90
C ALA A 370 3.78 -19.98 21.30
N VAL A 371 4.68 -20.16 20.33
CA VAL A 371 6.13 -20.31 20.59
C VAL A 371 6.69 -19.06 21.25
N LEU A 372 6.35 -17.88 20.73
CA LEU A 372 6.78 -16.60 21.30
C LEU A 372 6.17 -16.33 22.68
N TRP A 373 4.91 -16.68 22.88
CA TRP A 373 4.28 -16.64 24.20
C TRP A 373 5.07 -17.51 25.20
N PHE A 374 5.41 -18.73 24.83
CA PHE A 374 6.19 -19.63 25.68
C PHE A 374 7.59 -19.07 25.99
N ALA A 375 8.25 -18.49 24.99
CA ALA A 375 9.53 -17.81 25.16
C ALA A 375 9.40 -16.61 26.13
N GLY A 376 8.33 -15.83 26.01
CA GLY A 376 8.00 -14.74 26.93
C GLY A 376 7.80 -15.23 28.37
N VAL A 377 6.99 -16.28 28.57
CA VAL A 377 6.79 -16.89 29.89
C VAL A 377 8.10 -17.38 30.48
N ARG A 378 8.95 -18.06 29.71
CA ARG A 378 10.28 -18.51 30.16
C ARG A 378 11.16 -17.34 30.61
N ARG A 379 11.12 -16.22 29.90
CA ARG A 379 11.88 -15.04 30.25
C ARG A 379 11.48 -14.47 31.60
N TYR A 380 10.18 -14.42 31.90
CA TYR A 380 9.68 -13.97 33.19
C TYR A 380 10.01 -14.92 34.37
N HIS A 381 10.47 -16.14 34.08
CA HIS A 381 11.00 -17.06 35.11
C HIS A 381 12.47 -16.78 35.44
N GLN A 382 13.19 -16.01 34.63
CA GLN A 382 14.58 -15.66 34.92
C GLN A 382 14.65 -14.60 36.07
N GLU A 383 15.43 -14.87 37.09
CA GLU A 383 15.57 -13.99 38.26
C GLU A 383 16.17 -12.60 37.95
N LYS A 384 16.93 -12.51 36.83
CA LYS A 384 17.50 -11.26 36.32
C LYS A 384 16.49 -10.16 35.99
N LEU A 385 15.21 -10.49 35.84
CA LEU A 385 14.14 -9.50 35.60
C LEU A 385 13.66 -8.84 36.89
N ALA A 386 13.86 -9.49 38.04
CA ALA A 386 13.43 -8.99 39.35
C ALA A 386 14.49 -8.08 39.99
N VAL A 387 15.75 -8.16 39.54
CA VAL A 387 16.84 -7.34 40.12
C VAL A 387 17.16 -6.22 39.12
N SER A 388 16.77 -4.99 39.48
CA SER A 388 17.20 -3.78 38.76
C SER A 388 18.65 -3.47 39.18
N SER A 389 19.63 -4.05 38.48
CA SER A 389 21.03 -3.61 38.56
C SER A 389 21.38 -2.78 37.35
#